data_059258ed7ff5b0e8438e5ad458b1928c
#
_entry.id   059258ed7ff5b0e8438e5ad458b1928c
#
_cell.length_a   1.000
_cell.length_b   1.000
_cell.length_c   1.000
_cell.angle_alpha   90.00
_cell.angle_beta   90.00
_cell.angle_gamma   90.00
#
_symmetry.space_group_name_H-M   'P 1'
#
loop_
_entity.id
_entity.type
_entity.pdbx_description
1 polymer ?
#
loop_
_entity_poly.entity_id
_entity_poly.type
_entity_poly.pdbx_seq_one_letter_code
_entity_poly.pdbx_strand_id
1 'polypeptide(L)'
;MNYSTIQTFDDTKLVKTICTQKSADKNDGVWKYGEDGALQNYEELGRLFGVSTSDIVHVKQTHTAEVRIVTKKDGGEEILRPESVSGYDGMITNEKRLLLCTLQADCVPLFFLDPFQQVIGMIHSGWKGTANQIGVNAVRLMKEEFGCRPSDILTAMGPCICGDCYEVGEELLEPFGVFYSEEERKCFFHKREKEGKYLLDLPEAITISLLREGVKKENITKPFSCTLHDGIFASYRKEKDPVARMLTGIMLI
;
A
#
# COMPACT_ATOMS: atom_id res chain seq x y z
N MET A 1 2.79 -19.43 -6.46
CA MET A 1 2.24 -18.10 -6.09
C MET A 1 1.58 -17.44 -7.29
N ASN A 2 0.29 -17.07 -7.21
CA ASN A 2 -0.42 -16.29 -8.23
C ASN A 2 -0.32 -14.80 -7.91
N TYR A 3 -0.13 -13.95 -8.91
CA TYR A 3 0.00 -12.51 -8.71
C TYR A 3 -0.42 -11.69 -9.94
N SER A 4 -0.69 -10.41 -9.70
CA SER A 4 -0.81 -9.35 -10.70
C SER A 4 0.30 -8.33 -10.49
N THR A 5 0.53 -7.46 -11.48
CA THR A 5 1.50 -6.38 -11.41
C THR A 5 0.84 -5.02 -11.67
N ILE A 6 1.57 -3.94 -11.38
CA ILE A 6 1.17 -2.58 -11.76
C ILE A 6 1.81 -2.26 -13.11
N GLN A 7 1.05 -2.53 -14.18
CA GLN A 7 1.56 -2.45 -15.56
C GLN A 7 2.22 -1.10 -15.88
N THR A 8 1.61 0.02 -15.46
CA THR A 8 2.15 1.37 -15.68
C THR A 8 3.54 1.60 -15.05
N PHE A 9 3.85 0.86 -13.99
CA PHE A 9 5.15 0.89 -13.32
C PHE A 9 6.14 -0.05 -13.99
N ASP A 10 5.72 -1.27 -14.30
CA ASP A 10 6.57 -2.28 -14.96
C ASP A 10 6.98 -1.83 -16.37
N ASP A 11 6.12 -1.08 -17.08
CA ASP A 11 6.41 -0.51 -18.40
C ASP A 11 7.55 0.51 -18.38
N THR A 12 7.87 1.12 -17.23
CA THR A 12 9.04 1.99 -17.07
C THR A 12 10.34 1.22 -17.20
N LYS A 13 10.33 -0.09 -16.96
CA LYS A 13 11.52 -0.97 -16.89
C LYS A 13 12.55 -0.55 -15.82
N LEU A 14 12.15 0.30 -14.90
CA LEU A 14 12.94 0.72 -13.75
C LEU A 14 12.64 -0.10 -12.51
N VAL A 15 11.44 -0.67 -12.44
CA VAL A 15 10.94 -1.42 -11.27
C VAL A 15 10.28 -2.72 -11.68
N LYS A 16 10.13 -3.61 -10.69
CA LYS A 16 9.20 -4.75 -10.72
C LYS A 16 8.19 -4.58 -9.60
N THR A 17 6.92 -4.90 -9.88
CA THR A 17 5.83 -4.81 -8.89
C THR A 17 5.14 -6.15 -8.71
N ILE A 18 4.44 -6.33 -7.58
CA ILE A 18 3.65 -7.51 -7.29
C ILE A 18 2.44 -7.17 -6.43
N CYS A 19 1.32 -7.84 -6.72
CA CYS A 19 0.13 -7.92 -5.88
C CYS A 19 -0.28 -9.40 -5.85
N THR A 20 -0.03 -10.12 -4.74
CA THR A 20 -0.34 -11.55 -4.65
C THR A 20 -1.85 -11.77 -4.61
N GLN A 21 -2.30 -12.82 -5.31
CA GLN A 21 -3.69 -13.21 -5.38
C GLN A 21 -3.97 -14.35 -4.39
N LYS A 22 -5.23 -14.55 -4.07
CA LYS A 22 -5.67 -15.74 -3.34
C LYS A 22 -5.38 -17.00 -4.15
N SER A 23 -5.06 -18.06 -3.45
CA SER A 23 -4.86 -19.39 -4.02
C SER A 23 -5.75 -20.40 -3.30
N ALA A 24 -5.96 -21.55 -3.93
CA ALA A 24 -6.61 -22.70 -3.29
C ALA A 24 -5.68 -23.39 -2.25
N ASP A 25 -4.38 -23.11 -2.30
CA ASP A 25 -3.43 -23.60 -1.31
C ASP A 25 -3.58 -22.77 -0.02
N LYS A 26 -3.82 -23.46 1.09
CA LYS A 26 -4.01 -22.82 2.41
C LYS A 26 -2.78 -22.07 2.91
N ASN A 27 -1.60 -22.39 2.38
CA ASN A 27 -0.34 -21.71 2.75
C ASN A 27 -0.11 -20.42 1.94
N ASP A 28 -0.79 -20.25 0.80
CA ASP A 28 -0.73 -19.01 0.06
C ASP A 28 -1.48 -17.89 0.82
N GLY A 29 -0.84 -16.73 0.93
CA GLY A 29 -1.39 -15.58 1.67
C GLY A 29 -1.01 -15.54 3.16
N VAL A 30 -0.22 -16.51 3.63
CA VAL A 30 0.37 -16.49 4.98
C VAL A 30 1.71 -15.77 4.92
N TRP A 31 1.79 -14.61 5.57
CA TRP A 31 2.97 -13.74 5.52
C TRP A 31 3.48 -13.34 6.90
N LYS A 32 2.70 -13.61 7.95
CA LYS A 32 3.05 -13.18 9.29
C LYS A 32 4.14 -14.09 9.87
N TYR A 33 5.17 -13.47 10.43
CA TYR A 33 6.25 -14.19 11.12
C TYR A 33 5.71 -15.18 12.17
N GLY A 34 6.31 -16.36 12.18
CA GLY A 34 5.96 -17.44 13.11
C GLY A 34 4.74 -18.27 12.69
N GLU A 35 4.07 -17.94 11.60
CA GLU A 35 3.03 -18.79 11.01
C GLU A 35 3.62 -19.79 10.02
N ASP A 36 3.06 -21.01 10.02
CA ASP A 36 3.50 -22.08 9.12
C ASP A 36 3.36 -21.65 7.66
N GLY A 37 4.44 -21.79 6.89
CA GLY A 37 4.48 -21.43 5.48
C GLY A 37 4.94 -19.98 5.17
N ALA A 38 4.96 -19.08 6.15
CA ALA A 38 5.32 -17.67 5.90
C ALA A 38 6.73 -17.53 5.32
N LEU A 39 7.73 -18.18 5.90
CA LEU A 39 9.11 -18.10 5.42
C LEU A 39 9.26 -18.67 3.99
N GLN A 40 8.60 -19.77 3.69
CA GLN A 40 8.59 -20.38 2.35
C GLN A 40 7.98 -19.43 1.30
N ASN A 41 6.94 -18.68 1.67
CA ASN A 41 6.32 -17.69 0.80
C ASN A 41 7.29 -16.54 0.51
N TYR A 42 8.03 -16.05 1.51
CA TYR A 42 9.07 -15.02 1.30
C TYR A 42 10.25 -15.54 0.49
N GLU A 43 10.66 -16.80 0.65
CA GLU A 43 11.69 -17.43 -0.18
C GLU A 43 11.24 -17.56 -1.64
N GLU A 44 9.98 -17.95 -1.89
CA GLU A 44 9.41 -18.00 -3.23
C GLU A 44 9.35 -16.59 -3.86
N LEU A 45 8.91 -15.58 -3.10
CA LEU A 45 8.92 -14.19 -3.51
C LEU A 45 10.34 -13.72 -3.86
N GLY A 46 11.32 -14.06 -3.03
CA GLY A 46 12.73 -13.75 -3.29
C GLY A 46 13.23 -14.37 -4.60
N ARG A 47 12.90 -15.65 -4.86
CA ARG A 47 13.23 -16.32 -6.14
C ARG A 47 12.61 -15.60 -7.33
N LEU A 48 11.35 -15.18 -7.23
CA LEU A 48 10.64 -14.45 -8.28
C LEU A 48 11.30 -13.10 -8.62
N PHE A 49 11.79 -12.38 -7.62
CA PHE A 49 12.47 -11.10 -7.79
C PHE A 49 13.98 -11.24 -8.01
N GLY A 50 14.55 -12.42 -7.83
CA GLY A 50 15.99 -12.67 -7.94
C GLY A 50 16.79 -12.06 -6.78
N VAL A 51 16.21 -12.05 -5.59
CA VAL A 51 16.81 -11.54 -4.32
C VAL A 51 16.67 -12.59 -3.22
N SER A 52 17.41 -12.40 -2.13
CA SER A 52 17.26 -13.21 -0.93
C SER A 52 16.20 -12.64 0.02
N THR A 53 15.77 -13.39 1.01
CA THR A 53 14.85 -12.90 2.06
C THR A 53 15.46 -11.75 2.86
N SER A 54 16.80 -11.67 2.95
CA SER A 54 17.51 -10.54 3.55
C SER A 54 17.52 -9.26 2.72
N ASP A 55 17.06 -9.31 1.47
CA ASP A 55 16.87 -8.14 0.61
C ASP A 55 15.37 -7.74 0.51
N ILE A 56 14.52 -8.33 1.34
CA ILE A 56 13.10 -7.98 1.43
C ILE A 56 12.86 -7.21 2.73
N VAL A 57 12.22 -6.05 2.64
CA VAL A 57 11.79 -5.27 3.80
C VAL A 57 10.28 -5.36 3.91
N HIS A 58 9.82 -5.87 5.04
CA HIS A 58 8.43 -5.83 5.45
C HIS A 58 8.36 -5.19 6.84
N VAL A 59 7.40 -4.31 7.07
CA VAL A 59 7.28 -3.58 8.34
C VAL A 59 6.03 -4.00 9.10
N LYS A 60 6.09 -3.95 10.41
CA LYS A 60 4.92 -4.17 11.28
C LYS A 60 3.97 -2.98 11.15
N GLN A 61 2.97 -3.13 10.29
CA GLN A 61 1.95 -2.13 10.04
C GLN A 61 1.01 -1.98 11.24
N THR A 62 0.82 -0.75 11.70
CA THR A 62 0.00 -0.41 12.87
C THR A 62 -1.06 0.64 12.56
N HIS A 63 -1.34 0.89 11.28
CA HIS A 63 -2.31 1.86 10.79
C HIS A 63 -1.98 3.29 11.22
N THR A 64 -0.70 3.66 11.14
CA THR A 64 -0.19 5.02 11.39
C THR A 64 -0.10 5.83 10.10
N ALA A 65 0.45 7.04 10.18
CA ALA A 65 0.87 7.82 9.02
C ALA A 65 2.41 7.94 8.93
N GLU A 66 3.12 7.07 9.64
CA GLU A 66 4.57 7.06 9.67
C GLU A 66 5.15 6.40 8.42
N VAL A 67 6.12 7.07 7.79
CA VAL A 67 6.86 6.61 6.62
C VAL A 67 8.34 6.65 6.94
N ARG A 68 9.07 5.58 6.63
CA ARG A 68 10.50 5.44 6.93
C ARG A 68 11.32 5.30 5.66
N ILE A 69 12.51 5.90 5.66
CA ILE A 69 13.56 5.56 4.69
C ILE A 69 14.19 4.25 5.13
N VAL A 70 14.28 3.30 4.20
CA VAL A 70 14.85 1.98 4.45
C VAL A 70 16.02 1.71 3.51
N THR A 71 16.95 0.91 3.98
CA THR A 71 18.18 0.52 3.29
C THR A 71 18.36 -1.00 3.37
N LYS A 72 19.37 -1.55 2.73
CA LYS A 72 19.71 -2.98 2.84
C LYS A 72 19.96 -3.46 4.27
N LYS A 73 20.28 -2.56 5.20
CA LYS A 73 20.43 -2.90 6.63
C LYS A 73 19.11 -3.31 7.28
N ASP A 74 18.00 -2.80 6.74
CA ASP A 74 16.65 -3.10 7.20
C ASP A 74 16.10 -4.40 6.58
N GLY A 75 16.82 -4.99 5.63
CA GLY A 75 16.43 -6.23 4.95
C GLY A 75 16.27 -7.40 5.92
N GLY A 76 15.24 -8.22 5.70
CA GLY A 76 14.85 -9.35 6.56
C GLY A 76 14.11 -8.94 7.84
N GLU A 77 13.86 -7.65 8.09
CA GLU A 77 13.00 -7.21 9.20
C GLU A 77 11.58 -7.80 9.04
N GLU A 78 10.92 -8.11 10.14
CA GLU A 78 9.61 -8.81 10.24
C GLU A 78 9.53 -10.18 9.52
N ILE A 79 10.59 -10.59 8.85
CA ILE A 79 10.69 -11.89 8.17
C ILE A 79 11.61 -12.83 8.95
N LEU A 80 12.78 -12.32 9.32
CA LEU A 80 13.83 -13.07 10.03
C LEU A 80 14.06 -12.55 11.46
N ARG A 81 13.65 -11.32 11.76
CA ARG A 81 13.93 -10.61 13.01
C ARG A 81 12.75 -9.73 13.43
N PRO A 82 11.62 -10.27 13.86
CA PRO A 82 10.40 -9.53 14.15
C PRO A 82 10.50 -8.60 15.37
N GLU A 83 11.50 -8.79 16.21
CA GLU A 83 11.66 -8.06 17.48
C GLU A 83 12.30 -6.68 17.30
N SER A 84 12.86 -6.41 16.12
CA SER A 84 13.64 -5.19 15.84
C SER A 84 12.82 -4.01 15.31
N VAL A 85 11.52 -4.18 15.07
CA VAL A 85 10.73 -3.25 14.27
C VAL A 85 9.76 -2.43 15.10
N SER A 86 9.88 -1.11 15.00
CA SER A 86 8.83 -0.15 15.40
C SER A 86 7.81 -0.01 14.28
N GLY A 87 6.53 0.14 14.63
CA GLY A 87 5.42 0.17 13.67
C GLY A 87 5.45 1.37 12.71
N TYR A 88 5.54 1.07 11.44
CA TYR A 88 5.39 2.02 10.32
C TYR A 88 4.34 1.48 9.37
N ASP A 89 3.82 2.34 8.49
CA ASP A 89 2.90 1.93 7.44
C ASP A 89 3.42 2.29 6.04
N GLY A 90 4.62 2.85 5.96
CA GLY A 90 5.24 3.20 4.69
C GLY A 90 6.77 3.13 4.70
N MET A 91 7.32 2.83 3.52
CA MET A 91 8.76 2.73 3.28
C MET A 91 9.14 3.44 2.00
N ILE A 92 10.30 4.10 1.99
CA ILE A 92 10.91 4.74 0.82
C ILE A 92 12.37 4.33 0.73
N THR A 93 12.86 4.09 -0.49
CA THR A 93 14.27 3.79 -0.76
C THR A 93 14.68 4.21 -2.16
N ASN A 94 15.97 4.46 -2.34
CA ASN A 94 16.63 4.54 -3.64
C ASN A 94 17.58 3.36 -3.89
N GLU A 95 17.58 2.37 -3.03
CA GLU A 95 18.46 1.21 -3.17
C GLU A 95 17.90 0.19 -4.15
N LYS A 96 18.72 -0.17 -5.14
CA LYS A 96 18.40 -1.23 -6.10
C LYS A 96 18.41 -2.60 -5.44
N ARG A 97 17.54 -3.48 -5.94
CA ARG A 97 17.42 -4.87 -5.47
C ARG A 97 17.08 -4.98 -3.98
N LEU A 98 16.37 -3.98 -3.44
CA LEU A 98 15.71 -4.03 -2.16
C LEU A 98 14.21 -4.05 -2.41
N LEU A 99 13.54 -5.13 -2.05
CA LEU A 99 12.11 -5.33 -2.27
C LEU A 99 11.34 -4.80 -1.05
N LEU A 100 10.56 -3.75 -1.26
CA LEU A 100 9.66 -3.18 -0.24
C LEU A 100 8.32 -3.90 -0.29
N CYS A 101 7.83 -4.40 0.85
CA CYS A 101 6.57 -5.15 0.92
C CYS A 101 5.63 -4.60 1.98
N THR A 102 4.33 -4.55 1.68
CA THR A 102 3.25 -4.31 2.63
C THR A 102 2.18 -5.39 2.53
N LEU A 103 1.44 -5.60 3.62
CA LEU A 103 0.37 -6.58 3.71
C LEU A 103 -0.97 -5.87 3.91
N GLN A 104 -1.98 -6.25 3.15
CA GLN A 104 -3.33 -5.71 3.28
C GLN A 104 -4.41 -6.73 2.94
N ALA A 105 -5.59 -6.46 3.48
CA ALA A 105 -6.86 -7.03 3.05
C ALA A 105 -7.87 -5.88 3.16
N ASP A 106 -8.21 -5.26 2.02
CA ASP A 106 -9.07 -4.09 1.81
C ASP A 106 -8.38 -2.72 1.85
N CYS A 107 -7.37 -2.48 2.71
CA CYS A 107 -6.63 -1.21 2.72
C CYS A 107 -5.93 -0.95 1.38
N VAL A 108 -5.68 0.31 1.06
CA VAL A 108 -5.08 0.72 -0.22
C VAL A 108 -3.56 0.56 -0.16
N PRO A 109 -2.94 -0.30 -1.00
CA PRO A 109 -1.50 -0.27 -1.20
C PRO A 109 -1.13 0.84 -2.17
N LEU A 110 -0.24 1.76 -1.75
CA LEU A 110 0.25 2.84 -2.59
C LEU A 110 1.67 2.54 -3.03
N PHE A 111 1.87 2.58 -4.34
CA PHE A 111 3.16 2.48 -5.00
C PHE A 111 3.60 3.87 -5.44
N PHE A 112 4.84 4.23 -5.16
CA PHE A 112 5.46 5.48 -5.61
C PHE A 112 6.72 5.17 -6.40
N LEU A 113 6.95 5.94 -7.47
CA LEU A 113 8.18 5.90 -8.26
C LEU A 113 8.51 7.31 -8.76
N ASP A 114 9.68 7.81 -8.41
CA ASP A 114 10.31 8.90 -9.15
C ASP A 114 11.28 8.29 -10.16
N PRO A 115 10.98 8.35 -11.46
CA PRO A 115 11.84 7.75 -12.49
C PRO A 115 13.16 8.49 -12.70
N PHE A 116 13.25 9.78 -12.32
CA PHE A 116 14.44 10.60 -12.49
C PHE A 116 15.41 10.41 -11.34
N GLN A 117 14.92 10.42 -10.09
CA GLN A 117 15.73 10.20 -8.90
C GLN A 117 15.94 8.72 -8.60
N GLN A 118 15.21 7.82 -9.30
CA GLN A 118 15.19 6.38 -9.03
C GLN A 118 14.89 6.09 -7.55
N VAL A 119 13.81 6.67 -7.05
CA VAL A 119 13.28 6.48 -5.68
C VAL A 119 11.96 5.78 -5.77
N ILE A 120 11.76 4.77 -4.91
CA ILE A 120 10.49 4.05 -4.80
C ILE A 120 9.91 4.17 -3.40
N GLY A 121 8.59 4.01 -3.31
CA GLY A 121 7.88 3.90 -2.05
C GLY A 121 6.82 2.81 -2.09
N MET A 122 6.62 2.13 -0.96
CA MET A 122 5.56 1.17 -0.73
C MET A 122 4.84 1.52 0.56
N ILE A 123 3.55 1.86 0.48
CA ILE A 123 2.78 2.42 1.58
C ILE A 123 1.50 1.61 1.78
N HIS A 124 1.18 1.28 3.02
CA HIS A 124 -0.11 0.75 3.44
C HIS A 124 -1.01 1.90 3.90
N SER A 125 -2.08 2.17 3.16
CA SER A 125 -3.01 3.25 3.49
C SER A 125 -4.40 2.70 3.82
N GLY A 126 -4.62 2.36 5.09
CA GLY A 126 -5.96 2.16 5.63
C GLY A 126 -6.63 3.51 5.92
N TRP A 127 -7.89 3.52 6.40
CA TRP A 127 -8.62 4.76 6.66
C TRP A 127 -7.89 5.72 7.62
N LYS A 128 -7.22 5.20 8.66
CA LYS A 128 -6.44 6.03 9.60
C LYS A 128 -5.24 6.69 8.91
N GLY A 129 -4.47 5.92 8.15
CA GLY A 129 -3.34 6.44 7.39
C GLY A 129 -3.80 7.46 6.34
N THR A 130 -4.90 7.20 5.63
CA THR A 130 -5.49 8.14 4.67
C THR A 130 -5.94 9.42 5.34
N ALA A 131 -6.69 9.33 6.44
CA ALA A 131 -7.15 10.50 7.20
C ALA A 131 -5.98 11.36 7.71
N ASN A 132 -4.86 10.73 8.09
CA ASN A 132 -3.63 11.39 8.56
C ASN A 132 -2.60 11.63 7.44
N GLN A 133 -3.01 11.57 6.16
CA GLN A 133 -2.23 12.01 5.00
C GLN A 133 -0.95 11.19 4.74
N ILE A 134 -0.95 9.86 4.99
CA ILE A 134 0.26 9.04 4.83
C ILE A 134 0.87 9.12 3.42
N GLY A 135 0.04 9.19 2.36
CA GLY A 135 0.51 9.36 0.99
C GLY A 135 1.22 10.70 0.77
N VAL A 136 0.71 11.78 1.39
CA VAL A 136 1.35 13.10 1.37
C VAL A 136 2.67 13.08 2.12
N ASN A 137 2.72 12.42 3.28
CA ASN A 137 3.95 12.27 4.06
C ASN A 137 5.03 11.53 3.25
N ALA A 138 4.64 10.51 2.47
CA ALA A 138 5.55 9.83 1.56
C ALA A 138 6.11 10.77 0.48
N VAL A 139 5.24 11.56 -0.19
CA VAL A 139 5.68 12.53 -1.21
C VAL A 139 6.62 13.58 -0.63
N ARG A 140 6.31 14.10 0.56
CA ARG A 140 7.18 15.07 1.26
C ARG A 140 8.53 14.49 1.60
N LEU A 141 8.56 13.28 2.16
CA LEU A 141 9.82 12.59 2.49
C LEU A 141 10.65 12.32 1.23
N MET A 142 10.04 11.90 0.11
CA MET A 142 10.72 11.74 -1.18
C MET A 142 11.33 13.07 -1.67
N LYS A 143 10.57 14.18 -1.52
CA LYS A 143 11.05 15.51 -1.89
C LYS A 143 12.21 15.98 -1.01
N GLU A 144 12.06 15.85 0.30
CA GLU A 144 13.01 16.39 1.29
C GLU A 144 14.33 15.63 1.29
N GLU A 145 14.28 14.30 1.22
CA GLU A 145 15.46 13.44 1.39
C GLU A 145 16.13 13.05 0.06
N PHE A 146 15.36 12.99 -1.03
CA PHE A 146 15.87 12.54 -2.32
C PHE A 146 15.77 13.59 -3.43
N GLY A 147 15.24 14.79 -3.14
CA GLY A 147 15.10 15.85 -4.14
C GLY A 147 14.05 15.55 -5.22
N CYS A 148 13.13 14.64 -4.98
CA CYS A 148 12.04 14.33 -5.91
C CYS A 148 11.13 15.55 -6.10
N ARG A 149 10.65 15.75 -7.32
CA ARG A 149 9.62 16.76 -7.59
C ARG A 149 8.25 16.07 -7.58
N PRO A 150 7.26 16.52 -6.78
CA PRO A 150 5.94 15.90 -6.74
C PRO A 150 5.30 15.71 -8.13
N SER A 151 5.54 16.66 -9.04
CA SER A 151 5.06 16.60 -10.43
C SER A 151 5.65 15.47 -11.29
N ASP A 152 6.75 14.88 -10.86
CA ASP A 152 7.45 13.80 -11.58
C ASP A 152 7.19 12.43 -10.96
N ILE A 153 6.63 12.40 -9.74
CA ILE A 153 6.32 11.17 -9.04
C ILE A 153 5.12 10.48 -9.71
N LEU A 154 5.34 9.24 -10.11
CA LEU A 154 4.28 8.32 -10.50
C LEU A 154 3.72 7.65 -9.26
N THR A 155 2.40 7.56 -9.15
CA THR A 155 1.69 6.90 -8.06
C THR A 155 0.69 5.90 -8.62
N ALA A 156 0.65 4.70 -8.04
CA ALA A 156 -0.37 3.73 -8.36
C ALA A 156 -1.01 3.18 -7.09
N MET A 157 -2.29 2.90 -7.17
CA MET A 157 -3.05 2.21 -6.13
C MET A 157 -3.29 0.78 -6.59
N GLY A 158 -2.84 -0.19 -5.79
CA GLY A 158 -3.11 -1.61 -6.05
C GLY A 158 -4.53 -2.01 -5.64
N PRO A 159 -4.86 -3.31 -5.70
CA PRO A 159 -6.18 -3.82 -5.33
C PRO A 159 -6.56 -3.43 -3.89
N CYS A 160 -7.77 -2.91 -3.71
CA CYS A 160 -8.30 -2.48 -2.42
C CYS A 160 -9.82 -2.55 -2.43
N ILE A 161 -10.48 -2.28 -1.31
CA ILE A 161 -11.92 -2.13 -1.28
C ILE A 161 -12.33 -0.83 -2.00
N CYS A 162 -13.29 -0.91 -2.91
CA CYS A 162 -13.77 0.27 -3.65
C CYS A 162 -14.79 1.10 -2.83
N GLY A 163 -15.02 2.35 -3.27
CA GLY A 163 -15.95 3.27 -2.63
C GLY A 163 -17.37 2.73 -2.51
N ASP A 164 -17.87 1.97 -3.49
CA ASP A 164 -19.20 1.38 -3.45
C ASP A 164 -19.35 0.22 -2.45
N CYS A 165 -18.24 -0.33 -1.99
CA CYS A 165 -18.20 -1.50 -1.09
C CYS A 165 -17.83 -1.17 0.35
N TYR A 166 -17.19 -0.01 0.59
CA TYR A 166 -16.66 0.31 1.90
C TYR A 166 -17.65 1.11 2.75
N GLU A 167 -18.65 0.42 3.32
CA GLU A 167 -19.58 1.02 4.28
C GLU A 167 -18.90 1.26 5.63
N VAL A 168 -19.04 2.49 6.14
CA VAL A 168 -18.48 2.98 7.41
C VAL A 168 -19.54 3.74 8.21
N GLY A 169 -19.26 4.02 9.48
CA GLY A 169 -20.09 4.87 10.31
C GLY A 169 -19.68 6.35 10.23
N GLU A 170 -20.55 7.20 10.79
CA GLU A 170 -20.33 8.67 10.86
C GLU A 170 -19.13 9.07 11.71
N GLU A 171 -18.66 8.18 12.59
CA GLU A 171 -17.47 8.41 13.42
C GLU A 171 -16.19 8.65 12.61
N LEU A 172 -16.17 8.29 11.31
CA LEU A 172 -15.03 8.56 10.44
C LEU A 172 -15.04 9.97 9.86
N LEU A 173 -16.14 10.69 9.91
CA LEU A 173 -16.23 12.06 9.34
C LEU A 173 -15.29 13.04 10.06
N GLU A 174 -15.18 12.93 11.39
CA GLU A 174 -14.34 13.83 12.21
C GLU A 174 -12.83 13.65 11.89
N PRO A 175 -12.25 12.43 11.90
CA PRO A 175 -10.85 12.23 11.56
C PRO A 175 -10.47 12.78 10.18
N PHE A 176 -11.34 12.62 9.17
CA PHE A 176 -11.09 13.19 7.85
C PHE A 176 -11.25 14.71 7.80
N GLY A 177 -12.05 15.29 8.69
CA GLY A 177 -12.25 16.75 8.80
C GLY A 177 -11.01 17.53 9.22
N VAL A 178 -9.97 16.87 9.72
CA VAL A 178 -8.71 17.52 10.12
C VAL A 178 -7.94 18.05 8.90
N PHE A 179 -7.90 17.28 7.81
CA PHE A 179 -7.08 17.61 6.64
C PHE A 179 -7.88 17.79 5.34
N TYR A 180 -9.17 17.48 5.33
CA TYR A 180 -10.04 17.64 4.15
C TYR A 180 -11.17 18.62 4.45
N SER A 181 -11.41 19.56 3.55
CA SER A 181 -12.56 20.47 3.62
C SER A 181 -13.89 19.70 3.52
N GLU A 182 -14.99 20.37 3.85
CA GLU A 182 -16.32 19.77 3.71
C GLU A 182 -16.64 19.41 2.24
N GLU A 183 -16.23 20.27 1.31
CA GLU A 183 -16.40 20.07 -0.13
C GLU A 183 -15.61 18.85 -0.61
N GLU A 184 -14.35 18.71 -0.20
CA GLU A 184 -13.53 17.56 -0.53
C GLU A 184 -14.13 16.26 0.04
N ARG A 185 -14.62 16.29 1.28
CA ARG A 185 -15.25 15.11 1.89
C ARG A 185 -16.50 14.64 1.16
N LYS A 186 -17.28 15.54 0.55
CA LYS A 186 -18.44 15.18 -0.29
C LYS A 186 -18.03 14.38 -1.52
N CYS A 187 -16.77 14.47 -1.98
CA CYS A 187 -16.29 13.71 -3.13
C CYS A 187 -16.04 12.23 -2.82
N PHE A 188 -15.80 11.88 -1.56
CA PHE A 188 -15.44 10.51 -1.17
C PHE A 188 -16.23 9.94 0.02
N PHE A 189 -17.11 10.73 0.68
CA PHE A 189 -18.12 10.23 1.61
C PHE A 189 -19.52 10.37 0.99
N HIS A 190 -20.16 9.24 0.71
CA HIS A 190 -21.50 9.20 0.15
C HIS A 190 -22.48 8.65 1.19
N LYS A 191 -23.44 9.50 1.61
CA LYS A 191 -24.43 9.12 2.62
C LYS A 191 -25.31 7.96 2.13
N ARG A 192 -25.54 6.99 3.01
CA ARG A 192 -26.45 5.87 2.77
C ARG A 192 -27.85 6.21 3.26
N GLU A 193 -28.86 5.46 2.78
CA GLU A 193 -30.24 5.55 3.29
C GLU A 193 -30.31 5.17 4.78
N LYS A 194 -29.47 4.21 5.20
CA LYS A 194 -29.34 3.81 6.60
C LYS A 194 -28.69 4.94 7.40
N GLU A 195 -29.39 5.40 8.43
CA GLU A 195 -28.94 6.50 9.29
C GLU A 195 -27.55 6.22 9.88
N GLY A 196 -26.69 7.25 9.91
CA GLY A 196 -25.33 7.18 10.43
C GLY A 196 -24.37 6.33 9.57
N LYS A 197 -24.75 5.91 8.34
CA LYS A 197 -23.89 5.13 7.44
C LYS A 197 -23.52 5.88 6.17
N TYR A 198 -22.27 5.63 5.76
CA TYR A 198 -21.64 6.23 4.58
C TYR A 198 -20.89 5.17 3.77
N LEU A 199 -20.75 5.41 2.50
CA LEU A 199 -19.74 4.77 1.65
C LEU A 199 -18.51 5.68 1.63
N LEU A 200 -17.34 5.11 1.85
CA LEU A 200 -16.06 5.82 1.86
C LEU A 200 -15.18 5.37 0.70
N ASP A 201 -14.85 6.28 -0.20
CA ASP A 201 -13.90 6.06 -1.29
C ASP A 201 -12.49 6.49 -0.86
N LEU A 202 -11.70 5.56 -0.32
CA LEU A 202 -10.30 5.82 0.07
C LEU A 202 -9.43 6.19 -1.14
N PRO A 203 -9.49 5.50 -2.29
CA PRO A 203 -8.79 5.91 -3.51
C PRO A 203 -9.04 7.36 -3.92
N GLU A 204 -10.28 7.85 -3.80
CA GLU A 204 -10.61 9.23 -4.14
C GLU A 204 -10.03 10.21 -3.11
N ALA A 205 -10.16 9.93 -1.80
CA ALA A 205 -9.56 10.74 -0.75
C ALA A 205 -8.03 10.86 -0.93
N ILE A 206 -7.34 9.75 -1.21
CA ILE A 206 -5.91 9.73 -1.51
C ILE A 206 -5.59 10.57 -2.75
N THR A 207 -6.37 10.43 -3.82
CA THR A 207 -6.17 11.20 -5.06
C THR A 207 -6.24 12.69 -4.79
N ILE A 208 -7.27 13.17 -4.08
CA ILE A 208 -7.43 14.59 -3.74
C ILE A 208 -6.21 15.10 -2.97
N SER A 209 -5.74 14.35 -1.97
CA SER A 209 -4.58 14.77 -1.17
C SER A 209 -3.28 14.81 -1.97
N LEU A 210 -3.04 13.85 -2.86
CA LEU A 210 -1.86 13.81 -3.72
C LEU A 210 -1.84 14.94 -4.76
N LEU A 211 -3.00 15.23 -5.36
CA LEU A 211 -3.13 16.36 -6.29
C LEU A 211 -2.82 17.69 -5.60
N ARG A 212 -3.31 17.88 -4.39
CA ARG A 212 -3.04 19.05 -3.56
C ARG A 212 -1.55 19.19 -3.20
N GLU A 213 -0.83 18.07 -3.03
CA GLU A 213 0.63 18.06 -2.78
C GLU A 213 1.46 18.24 -4.06
N GLY A 214 0.82 18.33 -5.23
CA GLY A 214 1.47 18.63 -6.51
C GLY A 214 1.79 17.42 -7.39
N VAL A 215 1.31 16.23 -7.04
CA VAL A 215 1.35 15.07 -7.95
C VAL A 215 0.38 15.34 -9.10
N LYS A 216 0.80 15.10 -10.35
CA LYS A 216 -0.05 15.34 -11.51
C LYS A 216 -1.14 14.25 -11.62
N LYS A 217 -2.32 14.63 -12.12
CA LYS A 217 -3.46 13.71 -12.30
C LYS A 217 -3.11 12.53 -13.22
N GLU A 218 -2.42 12.80 -14.31
CA GLU A 218 -1.96 11.78 -15.26
C GLU A 218 -0.93 10.80 -14.68
N ASN A 219 -0.30 11.14 -13.56
CA ASN A 219 0.66 10.31 -12.85
C ASN A 219 0.00 9.43 -11.77
N ILE A 220 -1.32 9.51 -11.59
CA ILE A 220 -2.06 8.74 -10.58
C ILE A 220 -2.86 7.63 -11.25
N THR A 221 -2.41 6.38 -11.08
CA THR A 221 -3.12 5.18 -11.54
C THR A 221 -4.09 4.70 -10.45
N LYS A 222 -5.37 4.59 -10.80
CA LYS A 222 -6.43 4.10 -9.90
C LYS A 222 -6.34 2.58 -9.70
N PRO A 223 -6.98 2.01 -8.65
CA PRO A 223 -7.02 0.57 -8.43
C PRO A 223 -7.67 -0.16 -9.62
N PHE A 224 -7.14 -1.31 -9.97
CA PHE A 224 -7.65 -2.12 -11.08
C PHE A 224 -8.61 -3.24 -10.62
N SER A 225 -8.81 -3.43 -9.30
CA SER A 225 -9.65 -4.50 -8.74
C SER A 225 -10.16 -4.11 -7.34
N CYS A 226 -11.39 -4.50 -7.05
CA CYS A 226 -11.96 -4.42 -5.71
C CYS A 226 -11.81 -5.73 -4.97
N THR A 227 -11.17 -5.70 -3.80
CA THR A 227 -10.92 -6.90 -2.99
C THR A 227 -12.19 -7.59 -2.53
N LEU A 228 -13.28 -6.82 -2.31
CA LEU A 228 -14.53 -7.37 -1.77
C LEU A 228 -15.36 -8.11 -2.82
N HIS A 229 -15.59 -7.53 -4.01
CA HIS A 229 -16.50 -8.13 -4.98
C HIS A 229 -15.82 -8.96 -6.07
N ASP A 230 -14.58 -8.65 -6.45
CA ASP A 230 -13.89 -9.43 -7.51
C ASP A 230 -13.43 -10.80 -7.01
N GLY A 231 -13.18 -10.95 -5.72
CA GLY A 231 -12.88 -12.25 -5.10
C GLY A 231 -11.50 -12.82 -5.40
N ILE A 232 -10.65 -12.10 -6.13
CA ILE A 232 -9.30 -12.52 -6.55
C ILE A 232 -8.29 -12.26 -5.43
N PHE A 233 -8.46 -11.16 -4.69
CA PHE A 233 -7.57 -10.72 -3.62
C PHE A 233 -8.17 -10.96 -2.23
N ALA A 234 -7.32 -10.99 -1.20
CA ALA A 234 -7.77 -11.13 0.20
C ALA A 234 -8.63 -9.93 0.62
N SER A 235 -9.74 -10.20 1.30
CA SER A 235 -10.65 -9.17 1.84
C SER A 235 -11.05 -9.49 3.27
N TYR A 236 -10.60 -8.68 4.21
CA TYR A 236 -11.02 -8.80 5.61
C TYR A 236 -12.52 -8.50 5.79
N ARG A 237 -13.07 -7.54 5.03
CA ARG A 237 -14.48 -7.20 5.06
C ARG A 237 -15.36 -8.39 4.70
N LYS A 238 -14.94 -9.18 3.71
CA LYS A 238 -15.67 -10.37 3.22
C LYS A 238 -15.45 -11.60 4.08
N GLU A 239 -14.20 -11.91 4.37
CA GLU A 239 -13.79 -13.23 4.90
C GLU A 239 -13.69 -13.24 6.42
N LYS A 240 -13.45 -12.07 7.03
CA LYS A 240 -13.19 -11.93 8.47
C LYS A 240 -11.99 -12.76 8.95
N ASP A 241 -11.14 -13.18 8.01
CA ASP A 241 -9.93 -13.95 8.30
C ASP A 241 -8.82 -13.00 8.79
N PRO A 242 -8.28 -13.19 10.01
CA PRO A 242 -7.20 -12.37 10.53
C PRO A 242 -5.83 -12.69 9.92
N VAL A 243 -5.68 -13.83 9.24
CA VAL A 243 -4.40 -14.35 8.73
C VAL A 243 -4.20 -14.06 7.25
N ALA A 244 -5.21 -14.34 6.41
CA ALA A 244 -5.11 -14.17 4.97
C ALA A 244 -4.87 -12.71 4.58
N ARG A 245 -3.77 -12.45 3.90
CA ARG A 245 -3.37 -11.12 3.40
C ARG A 245 -2.90 -11.21 1.95
N MET A 246 -3.13 -10.12 1.23
CA MET A 246 -2.44 -9.84 -0.01
C MET A 246 -1.11 -9.18 0.34
N LEU A 247 0.00 -9.72 -0.17
CA LEU A 247 1.27 -9.01 -0.17
C LEU A 247 1.35 -8.15 -1.43
N THR A 248 1.75 -6.90 -1.25
CA THR A 248 2.14 -6.03 -2.38
C THR A 248 3.58 -5.61 -2.22
N GLY A 249 4.28 -5.42 -3.34
CA GLY A 249 5.69 -5.05 -3.28
C GLY A 249 6.18 -4.35 -4.53
N ILE A 250 7.28 -3.61 -4.35
CA ILE A 250 7.99 -2.88 -5.41
C ILE A 250 9.50 -2.96 -5.17
N MET A 251 10.26 -3.09 -6.25
CA MET A 251 11.72 -3.15 -6.23
C MET A 251 12.32 -2.40 -7.41
N LEU A 252 13.34 -1.56 -7.18
CA LEU A 252 14.20 -1.02 -8.24
C LEU A 252 15.09 -2.12 -8.84
N ILE A 253 15.21 -2.12 -10.18
CA ILE A 253 16.02 -3.08 -10.94
C ILE A 253 17.49 -2.66 -11.00
#